data_ccad10dafc09baa3558a1d3f90038b68
#
_entry.id   ccad10dafc09baa3558a1d3f90038b68
#
_cell.length_a   1.000
_cell.length_b   1.000
_cell.length_c   1.000
_cell.angle_alpha   90.00
_cell.angle_beta   90.00
_cell.angle_gamma   90.00
#
_symmetry.space_group_name_H-M   'P 1'
#
loop_
_entity.id
_entity.type
_entity.pdbx_description
1 polymer ?
#
loop_
_entity_poly.entity_id
_entity_poly.type
_entity_poly.pdbx_seq_one_letter_code
_entity_poly.pdbx_strand_id
1 'polypeptide(L)'
;MDTKRKDLVVRGRRRPVGPRTLGAVCAVAAAGALLAGCGSGGKSVSGAPDSPEVASPAAATSPGGSPMASPGRNLTKAQSERKELFAKTKADYEHVLTAAEGAVPHSKPVSTELKGGDGGNPVWETVMATRDGTAHALRVDAVTGKAGKPVTEQQKSEDRKALATRLRDATVTAPMAAKTAMAKKSGKVSAVELENADHGKPVWKVDVVSTSDWKKTTFDVDAKDNKILKEHTDQH
;
A
#
# COMPACT_ATOMS: atom_id res chain seq x y z
N MET A 1 -28.99 46.07 46.93
CA MET A 1 -28.35 46.35 45.63
C MET A 1 -27.94 45.02 45.04
N ASP A 2 -28.85 44.47 44.22
CA ASP A 2 -28.70 43.15 43.57
C ASP A 2 -27.96 43.33 42.28
N THR A 3 -26.84 42.62 42.11
CA THR A 3 -26.11 42.55 40.85
C THR A 3 -26.35 41.16 40.23
N LYS A 4 -27.35 41.11 39.42
CA LYS A 4 -27.73 39.93 38.59
C LYS A 4 -26.66 39.69 37.54
N ARG A 5 -25.86 38.59 37.67
CA ARG A 5 -24.99 38.08 36.61
C ARG A 5 -25.83 37.32 35.62
N LYS A 6 -25.83 37.80 34.38
CA LYS A 6 -26.44 37.10 33.24
C LYS A 6 -25.49 36.02 32.74
N ASP A 7 -25.86 34.76 32.91
CA ASP A 7 -25.17 33.63 32.34
C ASP A 7 -25.41 33.61 30.83
N LEU A 8 -24.36 33.84 30.05
CA LEU A 8 -24.36 33.66 28.60
C LEU A 8 -24.14 32.18 28.30
N VAL A 9 -25.21 31.48 28.05
CA VAL A 9 -25.17 30.09 27.55
C VAL A 9 -24.80 30.13 26.08
N VAL A 10 -23.52 29.89 25.76
CA VAL A 10 -23.05 29.63 24.40
C VAL A 10 -23.43 28.21 24.03
N ARG A 11 -24.54 28.07 23.28
CA ARG A 11 -24.92 26.82 22.64
C ARG A 11 -23.98 26.52 21.50
N GLY A 12 -22.91 25.79 21.77
CA GLY A 12 -22.07 25.16 20.76
C GLY A 12 -22.85 24.08 20.02
N ARG A 13 -23.20 24.31 18.76
CA ARG A 13 -23.74 23.30 17.86
C ARG A 13 -22.70 22.21 17.67
N ARG A 14 -22.85 21.10 18.35
CA ARG A 14 -22.13 19.87 18.06
C ARG A 14 -22.66 19.31 16.74
N ARG A 15 -21.86 19.35 15.69
CA ARG A 15 -22.12 18.60 14.46
C ARG A 15 -21.93 17.11 14.79
N PRO A 16 -22.86 16.24 14.44
CA PRO A 16 -22.68 14.82 14.62
C PRO A 16 -21.60 14.34 13.66
N VAL A 17 -20.49 13.86 14.20
CA VAL A 17 -19.49 13.10 13.46
C VAL A 17 -20.13 11.73 13.23
N GLY A 18 -20.52 11.44 11.99
CA GLY A 18 -21.03 10.14 11.61
C GLY A 18 -19.99 9.04 11.82
N PRO A 19 -20.40 7.81 12.13
CA PRO A 19 -19.48 6.68 12.29
C PRO A 19 -18.81 6.41 10.95
N ARG A 20 -17.49 6.60 10.88
CA ARG A 20 -16.69 6.10 9.78
C ARG A 20 -16.58 4.59 9.96
N THR A 21 -17.37 3.86 9.21
CA THR A 21 -17.25 2.42 9.03
C THR A 21 -15.89 2.14 8.40
N LEU A 22 -15.03 1.46 9.15
CA LEU A 22 -13.86 0.78 8.61
C LEU A 22 -14.31 -0.11 7.47
N GLY A 23 -13.70 0.08 6.32
CA GLY A 23 -14.09 -0.50 5.05
C GLY A 23 -14.27 -2.01 5.13
N ALA A 24 -15.47 -2.44 4.77
CA ALA A 24 -15.78 -3.82 4.53
C ALA A 24 -14.86 -4.35 3.42
N VAL A 25 -14.19 -5.44 3.71
CA VAL A 25 -13.49 -6.27 2.73
C VAL A 25 -14.53 -6.77 1.73
N CYS A 26 -14.54 -6.20 0.52
CA CYS A 26 -15.29 -6.75 -0.61
C CYS A 26 -14.59 -7.99 -1.11
N ALA A 27 -15.04 -9.16 -0.68
CA ALA A 27 -14.74 -10.42 -1.32
C ALA A 27 -15.40 -10.43 -2.70
N VAL A 28 -14.62 -10.24 -3.75
CA VAL A 28 -15.06 -10.45 -5.12
C VAL A 28 -14.93 -11.94 -5.42
N ALA A 29 -16.04 -12.66 -5.35
CA ALA A 29 -16.17 -14.01 -5.88
C ALA A 29 -16.26 -13.91 -7.41
N ALA A 30 -15.19 -14.26 -8.12
CA ALA A 30 -15.20 -14.46 -9.56
C ALA A 30 -15.73 -15.86 -9.86
N ALA A 31 -16.99 -15.94 -10.30
CA ALA A 31 -17.57 -17.15 -10.86
C ALA A 31 -17.02 -17.35 -12.28
N GLY A 32 -16.23 -18.40 -12.47
CA GLY A 32 -15.75 -18.83 -13.78
C GLY A 32 -16.85 -19.53 -14.56
N ALA A 33 -17.15 -19.06 -15.76
CA ALA A 33 -17.95 -19.77 -16.76
C ALA A 33 -17.01 -20.46 -17.76
N LEU A 34 -17.02 -21.79 -17.74
CA LEU A 34 -16.41 -22.64 -18.73
C LEU A 34 -17.29 -22.66 -19.99
N LEU A 35 -16.77 -22.28 -21.13
CA LEU A 35 -17.34 -22.58 -22.41
C LEU A 35 -16.39 -23.49 -23.20
N ALA A 36 -16.75 -24.76 -23.25
CA ALA A 36 -16.18 -25.73 -24.16
C ALA A 36 -16.71 -25.47 -25.58
N GLY A 37 -15.82 -25.39 -26.55
CA GLY A 37 -16.12 -25.34 -27.98
C GLY A 37 -15.23 -26.30 -28.76
N CYS A 38 -15.73 -27.50 -29.05
CA CYS A 38 -15.18 -28.42 -30.02
C CYS A 38 -15.45 -27.92 -31.43
N GLY A 39 -14.47 -28.07 -32.33
CA GLY A 39 -14.66 -27.91 -33.77
C GLY A 39 -13.57 -28.65 -34.55
N SER A 40 -13.96 -29.80 -35.05
CA SER A 40 -13.18 -30.74 -35.89
C SER A 40 -12.86 -30.27 -37.29
N GLY A 41 -11.82 -30.85 -37.85
CA GLY A 41 -11.78 -31.30 -39.25
C GLY A 41 -10.78 -30.61 -40.14
N GLY A 42 -9.77 -31.31 -40.58
CA GLY A 42 -9.69 -31.89 -41.91
C GLY A 42 -8.33 -31.83 -42.59
N LYS A 43 -7.65 -32.95 -42.61
CA LYS A 43 -6.86 -33.58 -43.71
C LYS A 43 -5.75 -32.86 -44.47
N SER A 44 -4.58 -33.42 -44.24
CA SER A 44 -3.49 -33.89 -45.12
C SER A 44 -3.56 -33.60 -46.65
N VAL A 45 -2.43 -33.15 -47.24
CA VAL A 45 -1.80 -33.83 -48.38
C VAL A 45 -0.30 -33.48 -48.47
N SER A 46 0.47 -34.52 -48.73
CA SER A 46 1.90 -34.57 -48.97
C SER A 46 2.32 -33.95 -50.31
N GLY A 47 3.62 -33.55 -50.37
CA GLY A 47 4.30 -33.33 -51.64
C GLY A 47 5.59 -32.58 -51.53
N ALA A 48 6.73 -33.26 -51.41
CA ALA A 48 8.05 -32.77 -51.81
C ALA A 48 8.37 -33.44 -53.15
N PRO A 49 9.48 -33.17 -53.89
CA PRO A 49 10.61 -32.25 -53.71
C PRO A 49 10.91 -31.36 -54.95
N ASP A 50 11.77 -30.39 -54.93
CA ASP A 50 12.98 -30.32 -55.76
C ASP A 50 13.71 -28.95 -55.53
N SER A 51 15.00 -29.02 -55.35
CA SER A 51 15.95 -27.95 -55.56
C SER A 51 16.59 -28.12 -56.95
N PRO A 52 17.35 -27.17 -57.57
CA PRO A 52 18.24 -26.16 -57.01
C PRO A 52 18.34 -24.82 -57.79
N GLU A 53 19.19 -23.95 -57.29
CA GLU A 53 20.22 -23.14 -58.00
C GLU A 53 20.13 -21.61 -57.99
N VAL A 54 21.18 -21.11 -57.34
CA VAL A 54 22.00 -19.87 -57.50
C VAL A 54 21.40 -18.53 -57.92
N ALA A 55 21.63 -17.53 -57.13
CA ALA A 55 22.43 -16.32 -57.39
C ALA A 55 22.28 -15.25 -56.31
N SER A 56 23.36 -14.93 -55.63
CA SER A 56 23.65 -13.61 -54.98
C SER A 56 24.10 -12.62 -56.11
N PRO A 57 24.25 -11.31 -55.84
CA PRO A 57 23.97 -10.47 -54.70
C PRO A 57 23.31 -9.14 -55.09
N ALA A 58 22.69 -8.43 -54.15
CA ALA A 58 22.73 -6.98 -54.16
C ALA A 58 22.12 -6.34 -52.89
N ALA A 59 22.95 -5.51 -52.30
CA ALA A 59 22.60 -4.25 -51.64
C ALA A 59 21.73 -4.25 -50.37
N ALA A 60 22.46 -4.03 -49.31
CA ALA A 60 22.05 -3.39 -48.09
C ALA A 60 20.98 -2.30 -48.25
N THR A 61 19.87 -2.51 -47.55
CA THR A 61 19.10 -1.43 -46.96
C THR A 61 18.74 -1.87 -45.55
N SER A 62 19.41 -1.33 -44.56
CA SER A 62 18.99 -1.39 -43.20
C SER A 62 17.57 -0.84 -43.08
N PRO A 63 16.60 -1.61 -42.63
CA PRO A 63 15.36 -1.02 -42.17
C PRO A 63 15.68 -0.41 -40.81
N GLY A 64 15.35 0.84 -40.73
CA GLY A 64 15.51 1.73 -39.62
C GLY A 64 15.32 1.11 -38.26
N GLY A 65 16.20 1.53 -37.37
CA GLY A 65 16.05 1.28 -35.95
C GLY A 65 14.64 1.60 -35.53
N SER A 66 14.03 0.60 -34.94
CA SER A 66 12.82 0.83 -34.15
C SER A 66 13.10 2.03 -33.26
N PRO A 67 12.25 3.06 -33.24
CA PRO A 67 12.44 4.12 -32.30
C PRO A 67 12.45 3.47 -30.92
N MET A 68 13.61 3.50 -30.28
CA MET A 68 13.64 3.31 -28.84
C MET A 68 12.63 4.30 -28.29
N ALA A 69 11.48 3.78 -27.88
CA ALA A 69 10.48 4.56 -27.20
C ALA A 69 11.18 5.16 -25.98
N SER A 70 11.59 6.41 -26.10
CA SER A 70 11.95 7.25 -24.96
C SER A 70 10.86 7.09 -23.94
N PRO A 71 11.16 6.84 -22.67
CA PRO A 71 10.15 6.70 -21.63
C PRO A 71 9.59 8.06 -21.21
N GLY A 72 8.92 8.73 -22.15
CA GLY A 72 7.90 9.72 -21.85
C GLY A 72 6.60 8.96 -21.59
N ARG A 73 6.60 8.02 -20.64
CA ARG A 73 5.39 7.26 -20.32
C ARG A 73 4.38 8.22 -19.77
N ASN A 74 3.23 8.27 -20.44
CA ASN A 74 2.04 8.84 -19.84
C ASN A 74 1.75 8.03 -18.57
N LEU A 75 2.08 8.62 -17.42
CA LEU A 75 1.75 8.02 -16.13
C LEU A 75 0.25 7.89 -16.01
N THR A 76 -0.24 6.81 -15.45
CA THR A 76 -1.65 6.73 -15.06
C THR A 76 -1.96 7.78 -14.00
N LYS A 77 -3.23 8.05 -13.75
CA LYS A 77 -3.65 8.98 -12.70
C LYS A 77 -3.05 8.58 -11.34
N ALA A 78 -3.16 7.29 -10.99
CA ALA A 78 -2.62 6.77 -9.73
C ALA A 78 -1.09 6.92 -9.61
N GLN A 79 -0.35 6.71 -10.70
CA GLN A 79 1.10 6.91 -10.73
C GLN A 79 1.47 8.40 -10.58
N SER A 80 0.72 9.29 -11.24
CA SER A 80 0.92 10.74 -11.11
C SER A 80 0.66 11.23 -9.69
N GLU A 81 -0.43 10.78 -9.07
CA GLU A 81 -0.77 11.09 -7.69
C GLU A 81 0.31 10.62 -6.70
N ARG A 82 0.83 9.39 -6.87
CA ARG A 82 1.95 8.88 -6.06
C ARG A 82 3.21 9.73 -6.24
N LYS A 83 3.54 10.08 -7.48
CA LYS A 83 4.69 10.94 -7.79
C LYS A 83 4.59 12.30 -7.09
N GLU A 84 3.44 12.96 -7.19
CA GLU A 84 3.20 14.25 -6.55
C GLU A 84 3.24 14.16 -5.02
N LEU A 85 2.66 13.09 -4.47
CA LEU A 85 2.65 12.83 -3.04
C LEU A 85 4.08 12.67 -2.51
N PHE A 86 4.88 11.83 -3.14
CA PHE A 86 6.28 11.61 -2.74
C PHE A 86 7.19 12.80 -3.04
N ALA A 87 6.88 13.64 -4.02
CA ALA A 87 7.64 14.85 -4.30
C ALA A 87 7.56 15.87 -3.15
N LYS A 88 6.45 15.89 -2.42
CA LYS A 88 6.23 16.77 -1.27
C LYS A 88 6.65 16.12 0.06
N THR A 89 6.83 14.80 0.11
CA THR A 89 7.16 14.05 1.33
C THR A 89 8.65 14.16 1.62
N LYS A 90 8.99 14.58 2.84
CA LYS A 90 10.36 14.66 3.36
C LYS A 90 10.64 13.66 4.47
N ALA A 91 9.64 13.41 5.34
CA ALA A 91 9.73 12.41 6.39
C ALA A 91 9.34 11.03 5.83
N ASP A 92 10.27 10.09 5.81
CA ASP A 92 10.04 8.71 5.43
C ASP A 92 9.32 7.92 6.54
N TYR A 93 8.95 6.68 6.25
CA TYR A 93 8.20 5.84 7.18
C TYR A 93 8.96 5.54 8.48
N GLU A 94 10.29 5.44 8.47
CA GLU A 94 11.09 5.16 9.68
C GLU A 94 11.07 6.37 10.63
N HIS A 95 11.23 7.56 10.07
CA HIS A 95 11.11 8.81 10.82
C HIS A 95 9.72 8.97 11.44
N VAL A 96 8.70 8.63 10.66
CA VAL A 96 7.30 8.67 11.09
C VAL A 96 7.02 7.69 12.23
N LEU A 97 7.51 6.46 12.14
CA LEU A 97 7.35 5.46 13.20
C LEU A 97 8.02 5.94 14.50
N THR A 98 9.23 6.50 14.39
CA THR A 98 9.94 7.08 15.55
C THR A 98 9.15 8.22 16.19
N ALA A 99 8.59 9.13 15.37
CA ALA A 99 7.78 10.24 15.88
C ALA A 99 6.47 9.75 16.54
N ALA A 100 5.86 8.70 15.96
CA ALA A 100 4.64 8.10 16.50
C ALA A 100 4.88 7.36 17.83
N GLU A 101 6.00 6.63 17.95
CA GLU A 101 6.41 5.98 19.19
C GLU A 101 6.65 7.01 20.30
N GLY A 102 7.26 8.16 19.99
CA GLY A 102 7.41 9.28 20.91
C GLY A 102 6.07 9.89 21.37
N ALA A 103 5.07 9.89 20.48
CA ALA A 103 3.73 10.41 20.79
C ALA A 103 2.86 9.41 21.58
N VAL A 104 3.10 8.09 21.41
CA VAL A 104 2.38 7.00 22.12
C VAL A 104 3.42 6.08 22.77
N PRO A 105 3.92 6.42 23.96
CA PRO A 105 4.94 5.61 24.64
C PRO A 105 4.48 4.17 24.91
N HIS A 106 5.42 3.23 24.89
CA HIS A 106 5.16 1.81 25.14
C HIS A 106 4.21 1.14 24.16
N SER A 107 4.07 1.69 22.96
CA SER A 107 3.28 1.13 21.88
C SER A 107 4.15 0.51 20.78
N LYS A 108 3.52 -0.25 19.90
CA LYS A 108 4.11 -0.76 18.67
C LYS A 108 3.30 -0.26 17.47
N PRO A 109 3.91 -0.07 16.29
CA PRO A 109 3.17 0.27 15.09
C PRO A 109 2.24 -0.89 14.68
N VAL A 110 1.02 -0.53 14.31
CA VAL A 110 0.03 -1.42 13.68
C VAL A 110 -0.06 -1.11 12.20
N SER A 111 -0.17 0.16 11.86
CA SER A 111 -0.17 0.61 10.46
C SER A 111 0.41 2.01 10.34
N THR A 112 0.99 2.29 9.18
CA THR A 112 1.30 3.65 8.74
C THR A 112 1.11 3.71 7.24
N GLU A 113 0.45 4.75 6.75
CA GLU A 113 0.15 4.93 5.32
C GLU A 113 0.28 6.39 4.93
N LEU A 114 1.00 6.64 3.84
CA LEU A 114 1.17 7.97 3.26
C LEU A 114 -0.04 8.34 2.41
N LYS A 115 -0.70 9.45 2.77
CA LYS A 115 -1.90 9.96 2.09
C LYS A 115 -1.79 11.45 1.78
N GLY A 116 -2.62 11.90 0.85
CA GLY A 116 -2.90 13.33 0.71
C GLY A 116 -3.73 13.81 1.89
N GLY A 117 -3.25 14.83 2.57
CA GLY A 117 -3.96 15.48 3.66
C GLY A 117 -4.73 16.71 3.22
N ASP A 118 -5.30 17.42 4.19
CA ASP A 118 -6.04 18.66 3.96
C ASP A 118 -5.12 19.72 3.35
N GLY A 119 -5.62 20.44 2.34
CA GLY A 119 -4.82 21.45 1.63
C GLY A 119 -3.76 20.89 0.68
N GLY A 120 -3.77 19.57 0.39
CA GLY A 120 -2.85 18.93 -0.54
C GLY A 120 -1.44 18.69 -0.01
N ASN A 121 -1.21 18.82 1.31
CA ASN A 121 0.01 18.43 1.98
C ASN A 121 -0.02 16.93 2.28
N PRO A 122 1.10 16.19 2.11
CA PRO A 122 1.16 14.79 2.47
C PRO A 122 1.12 14.60 3.99
N VAL A 123 0.45 13.53 4.40
CA VAL A 123 0.33 13.14 5.81
C VAL A 123 0.48 11.62 5.92
N TRP A 124 1.14 11.17 6.96
CA TRP A 124 1.13 9.77 7.35
C TRP A 124 0.00 9.54 8.36
N GLU A 125 -0.95 8.69 7.99
CA GLU A 125 -1.95 8.19 8.93
C GLU A 125 -1.36 6.96 9.62
N THR A 126 -1.21 7.03 10.93
CA THR A 126 -0.50 6.01 11.71
C THR A 126 -1.39 5.50 12.83
N VAL A 127 -1.40 4.20 13.04
CA VAL A 127 -2.02 3.54 14.18
C VAL A 127 -0.93 2.86 14.98
N MET A 128 -0.86 3.22 16.25
CA MET A 128 -0.02 2.60 17.25
C MET A 128 -0.88 1.81 18.23
N ALA A 129 -0.39 0.71 18.77
CA ALA A 129 -1.14 0.02 19.82
C ALA A 129 -0.25 -0.37 21.01
N THR A 130 -0.80 -0.21 22.19
CA THR A 130 -0.20 -0.67 23.42
C THR A 130 -0.30 -2.19 23.58
N ARG A 131 0.47 -2.75 24.51
CA ARG A 131 0.58 -4.21 24.68
C ARG A 131 -0.75 -4.90 24.93
N ASP A 132 -1.73 -4.22 25.51
CA ASP A 132 -3.08 -4.72 25.73
C ASP A 132 -4.01 -4.64 24.52
N GLY A 133 -3.49 -4.14 23.39
CA GLY A 133 -4.20 -3.98 22.11
C GLY A 133 -5.01 -2.71 21.99
N THR A 134 -4.87 -1.75 22.92
CA THR A 134 -5.52 -0.44 22.78
C THR A 134 -4.87 0.33 21.65
N ALA A 135 -5.63 0.67 20.62
CA ALA A 135 -5.16 1.38 19.44
C ALA A 135 -5.28 2.89 19.59
N HIS A 136 -4.31 3.59 19.07
CA HIS A 136 -4.21 5.05 19.04
C HIS A 136 -3.91 5.50 17.62
N ALA A 137 -4.85 6.22 17.01
CA ALA A 137 -4.66 6.84 15.70
C ALA A 137 -4.03 8.22 15.86
N LEU A 138 -3.06 8.53 15.01
CA LEU A 138 -2.46 9.85 14.92
C LEU A 138 -2.05 10.15 13.48
N ARG A 139 -1.88 11.43 13.19
CA ARG A 139 -1.33 11.90 11.92
C ARG A 139 0.06 12.45 12.16
N VAL A 140 1.00 12.09 11.30
CA VAL A 140 2.33 12.67 11.26
C VAL A 140 2.46 13.48 9.98
N ASP A 141 2.80 14.75 10.09
CA ASP A 141 3.02 15.62 8.95
C ASP A 141 4.21 15.11 8.14
N ALA A 142 3.98 14.75 6.87
CA ALA A 142 5.00 14.12 6.05
C ALA A 142 6.07 15.10 5.52
N VAL A 143 5.88 16.41 5.72
CA VAL A 143 6.88 17.44 5.35
C VAL A 143 7.80 17.73 6.52
N THR A 144 7.25 17.86 7.72
CA THR A 144 8.00 18.27 8.93
C THR A 144 8.38 17.10 9.81
N GLY A 145 7.77 15.93 9.66
CA GLY A 145 7.94 14.77 10.53
C GLY A 145 7.27 14.92 11.91
N LYS A 146 6.48 15.97 12.11
CA LYS A 146 5.87 16.25 13.41
C LYS A 146 4.62 15.40 13.64
N ALA A 147 4.61 14.64 14.73
CA ALA A 147 3.44 13.89 15.17
C ALA A 147 2.35 14.80 15.72
N GLY A 148 1.13 14.56 15.32
CA GLY A 148 -0.06 15.16 15.89
C GLY A 148 -0.46 14.50 17.21
N LYS A 149 -1.55 14.99 17.81
CA LYS A 149 -2.09 14.42 19.05
C LYS A 149 -2.71 13.04 18.78
N PRO A 150 -2.31 12.00 19.53
CA PRO A 150 -2.93 10.68 19.43
C PRO A 150 -4.40 10.72 19.91
N VAL A 151 -5.23 9.94 19.22
CA VAL A 151 -6.63 9.71 19.57
C VAL A 151 -6.84 8.22 19.80
N THR A 152 -7.29 7.85 20.99
CA THR A 152 -7.62 6.46 21.29
C THR A 152 -8.82 6.02 20.47
N GLU A 153 -8.68 4.91 19.75
CA GLU A 153 -9.75 4.33 18.95
C GLU A 153 -10.74 3.57 19.84
N GLN A 154 -12.01 3.71 19.50
CA GLN A 154 -13.04 2.89 20.13
C GLN A 154 -13.07 1.50 19.50
N GLN A 155 -12.67 0.50 20.28
CA GLN A 155 -12.59 -0.89 19.85
C GLN A 155 -13.50 -1.75 20.71
N LYS A 156 -14.07 -2.81 20.13
CA LYS A 156 -14.71 -3.88 20.90
C LYS A 156 -13.63 -4.67 21.66
N SER A 157 -14.02 -5.28 22.77
CA SER A 157 -13.08 -6.04 23.61
C SER A 157 -12.42 -7.20 22.85
N GLU A 158 -13.15 -7.83 21.92
CA GLU A 158 -12.65 -8.91 21.05
C GLU A 158 -11.57 -8.40 20.09
N ASP A 159 -11.82 -7.26 19.44
CA ASP A 159 -10.88 -6.66 18.47
C ASP A 159 -9.58 -6.24 19.16
N ARG A 160 -9.71 -5.66 20.37
CA ARG A 160 -8.54 -5.30 21.18
C ARG A 160 -7.73 -6.53 21.58
N LYS A 161 -8.37 -7.59 22.04
CA LYS A 161 -7.68 -8.85 22.38
C LYS A 161 -7.02 -9.49 21.17
N ALA A 162 -7.69 -9.48 20.02
CA ALA A 162 -7.15 -9.98 18.77
C ALA A 162 -5.91 -9.18 18.34
N LEU A 163 -5.94 -7.84 18.44
CA LEU A 163 -4.81 -6.99 18.14
C LEU A 163 -3.64 -7.22 19.12
N ALA A 164 -3.91 -7.35 20.43
CA ALA A 164 -2.89 -7.68 21.43
C ALA A 164 -2.20 -9.02 21.12
N THR A 165 -2.96 -10.03 20.70
CA THR A 165 -2.44 -11.33 20.30
C THR A 165 -1.57 -11.20 19.05
N ARG A 166 -2.03 -10.51 18.02
CA ARG A 166 -1.29 -10.25 16.78
C ARG A 166 0.05 -9.57 17.04
N LEU A 167 0.04 -8.49 17.85
CA LEU A 167 1.24 -7.74 18.24
C LEU A 167 2.24 -8.56 19.05
N ARG A 168 1.76 -9.50 19.88
CA ARG A 168 2.61 -10.42 20.64
C ARG A 168 3.24 -11.47 19.72
N ASP A 169 2.45 -11.99 18.77
CA ASP A 169 2.86 -13.07 17.88
C ASP A 169 3.77 -12.59 16.73
N ALA A 170 3.71 -11.28 16.41
CA ALA A 170 4.63 -10.66 15.46
C ALA A 170 5.98 -10.38 16.12
N THR A 171 6.99 -11.18 15.76
CA THR A 171 8.38 -11.04 16.21
C THR A 171 9.21 -10.16 15.29
N VAL A 172 8.83 -10.08 14.01
CA VAL A 172 9.39 -9.16 13.00
C VAL A 172 8.78 -7.78 13.19
N THR A 173 9.62 -6.76 13.24
CA THR A 173 9.15 -5.37 13.37
C THR A 173 8.77 -4.77 12.01
N ALA A 174 7.95 -3.72 12.00
CA ALA A 174 7.58 -3.00 10.77
C ALA A 174 8.81 -2.54 9.95
N PRO A 175 9.88 -1.96 10.54
CA PRO A 175 11.10 -1.62 9.80
C PRO A 175 11.81 -2.82 9.19
N MET A 176 11.84 -3.98 9.87
CA MET A 176 12.45 -5.19 9.33
C MET A 176 11.69 -5.71 8.12
N ALA A 177 10.36 -5.77 8.19
CA ALA A 177 9.52 -6.18 7.07
C ALA A 177 9.65 -5.23 5.88
N ALA A 178 9.63 -3.93 6.12
CA ALA A 178 9.83 -2.92 5.08
C ALA A 178 11.21 -3.04 4.42
N LYS A 179 12.27 -3.27 5.18
CA LYS A 179 13.62 -3.52 4.65
C LYS A 179 13.66 -4.75 3.76
N THR A 180 12.98 -5.83 4.15
CA THR A 180 12.87 -7.07 3.35
C THR A 180 12.14 -6.82 2.03
N ALA A 181 11.04 -6.08 2.04
CA ALA A 181 10.31 -5.68 0.84
C ALA A 181 11.16 -4.78 -0.08
N MET A 182 11.84 -3.77 0.46
CA MET A 182 12.72 -2.88 -0.30
C MET A 182 13.96 -3.58 -0.88
N ALA A 183 14.46 -4.63 -0.24
CA ALA A 183 15.54 -5.45 -0.79
C ALA A 183 15.09 -6.22 -2.04
N LYS A 184 13.79 -6.56 -2.12
CA LYS A 184 13.19 -7.22 -3.29
C LYS A 184 12.85 -6.23 -4.41
N LYS A 185 12.36 -5.03 -4.05
CA LYS A 185 11.94 -3.99 -4.99
C LYS A 185 12.45 -2.63 -4.55
N SER A 186 13.34 -2.05 -5.33
CA SER A 186 13.83 -0.69 -5.06
C SER A 186 12.72 0.34 -5.18
N GLY A 187 12.58 1.21 -4.18
CA GLY A 187 11.54 2.21 -4.14
C GLY A 187 11.44 2.94 -2.82
N LYS A 188 10.28 3.51 -2.58
CA LYS A 188 9.91 4.19 -1.33
C LYS A 188 8.73 3.47 -0.70
N VAL A 189 8.77 3.24 0.60
CA VAL A 189 7.64 2.67 1.33
C VAL A 189 6.52 3.71 1.39
N SER A 190 5.30 3.31 1.02
CA SER A 190 4.09 4.15 1.13
C SER A 190 3.13 3.66 2.20
N ALA A 191 3.20 2.38 2.57
CA ALA A 191 2.41 1.83 3.66
C ALA A 191 3.11 0.62 4.29
N VAL A 192 2.88 0.44 5.58
CA VAL A 192 3.21 -0.79 6.32
C VAL A 192 2.04 -1.08 7.26
N GLU A 193 1.49 -2.29 7.22
CA GLU A 193 0.34 -2.68 8.03
C GLU A 193 0.48 -4.10 8.55
N LEU A 194 0.17 -4.32 9.84
CA LEU A 194 0.15 -5.62 10.49
C LEU A 194 -1.25 -6.22 10.40
N GLU A 195 -1.41 -7.21 9.55
CA GLU A 195 -2.67 -7.93 9.34
C GLU A 195 -2.59 -9.39 9.77
N ASN A 196 -3.69 -10.10 9.63
CA ASN A 196 -3.70 -11.55 9.67
C ASN A 196 -3.86 -12.07 8.24
N ALA A 197 -2.95 -12.95 7.81
CA ALA A 197 -3.15 -13.75 6.63
C ALA A 197 -4.17 -14.88 6.89
N ASP A 198 -4.38 -15.71 5.89
CA ASP A 198 -5.18 -16.92 6.00
C ASP A 198 -4.72 -17.75 7.22
N HIS A 199 -5.68 -18.33 7.94
CA HIS A 199 -5.46 -19.08 9.18
C HIS A 199 -4.95 -18.26 10.38
N GLY A 200 -5.12 -16.93 10.37
CA GLY A 200 -4.82 -16.05 11.50
C GLY A 200 -3.34 -15.81 11.79
N LYS A 201 -2.44 -16.16 10.86
CA LYS A 201 -1.00 -15.86 10.99
C LYS A 201 -0.75 -14.37 10.80
N PRO A 202 0.04 -13.71 11.67
CA PRO A 202 0.37 -12.32 11.49
C PRO A 202 1.30 -12.12 10.29
N VAL A 203 0.98 -11.13 9.45
CA VAL A 203 1.76 -10.71 8.30
C VAL A 203 1.91 -9.20 8.27
N TRP A 204 3.03 -8.73 7.81
CA TRP A 204 3.23 -7.34 7.44
C TRP A 204 2.91 -7.17 5.97
N LYS A 205 1.91 -6.36 5.65
CA LYS A 205 1.67 -5.88 4.30
C LYS A 205 2.48 -4.63 4.09
N VAL A 206 3.37 -4.65 3.11
CA VAL A 206 4.28 -3.53 2.81
C VAL A 206 4.07 -3.05 1.39
N ASP A 207 3.70 -1.80 1.22
CA ASP A 207 3.57 -1.15 -0.08
C ASP A 207 4.85 -0.41 -0.42
N VAL A 208 5.49 -0.79 -1.52
CA VAL A 208 6.68 -0.14 -2.07
C VAL A 208 6.34 0.50 -3.41
N VAL A 209 6.57 1.79 -3.53
CA VAL A 209 6.38 2.56 -4.76
C VAL A 209 7.73 2.74 -5.45
N SER A 210 7.86 2.20 -6.66
CA SER A 210 9.05 2.37 -7.49
C SER A 210 9.21 3.83 -7.93
N THR A 211 10.42 4.37 -7.85
CA THR A 211 10.70 5.74 -8.28
C THR A 211 10.94 5.87 -9.79
N SER A 212 11.08 4.75 -10.50
CA SER A 212 11.29 4.72 -11.95
C SER A 212 10.00 4.82 -12.76
N ASP A 213 8.93 4.21 -12.26
CA ASP A 213 7.65 4.11 -12.97
C ASP A 213 6.42 4.41 -12.09
N TRP A 214 6.61 4.69 -10.82
CA TRP A 214 5.57 5.02 -9.83
C TRP A 214 4.51 3.92 -9.63
N LYS A 215 4.84 2.69 -10.04
CA LYS A 215 4.03 1.52 -9.73
C LYS A 215 4.20 1.14 -8.27
N LYS A 216 3.11 0.71 -7.68
CA LYS A 216 3.07 0.20 -6.32
C LYS A 216 3.17 -1.33 -6.36
N THR A 217 4.05 -1.89 -5.55
CA THR A 217 4.15 -3.32 -5.31
C THR A 217 3.85 -3.57 -3.83
N THR A 218 2.89 -4.42 -3.56
CA THR A 218 2.52 -4.88 -2.22
C THR A 218 3.18 -6.21 -1.93
N PHE A 219 3.83 -6.31 -0.79
CA PHE A 219 4.45 -7.53 -0.27
C PHE A 219 3.75 -7.97 1.00
N ASP A 220 3.37 -9.25 1.08
CA ASP A 220 3.01 -9.88 2.33
C ASP A 220 4.28 -10.52 2.91
N VAL A 221 4.75 -10.02 4.04
CA VAL A 221 5.95 -10.50 4.74
C VAL A 221 5.52 -11.20 6.01
N ASP A 222 5.93 -12.44 6.19
CA ASP A 222 5.66 -13.22 7.42
C ASP A 222 6.18 -12.46 8.64
N ALA A 223 5.29 -12.17 9.59
CA ALA A 223 5.64 -11.40 10.78
C ALA A 223 6.43 -12.20 11.84
N LYS A 224 6.72 -13.48 11.59
CA LYS A 224 7.56 -14.34 12.44
C LYS A 224 8.92 -14.64 11.81
N ASP A 225 8.91 -15.00 10.53
CA ASP A 225 10.08 -15.50 9.82
C ASP A 225 10.73 -14.48 8.88
N ASN A 226 10.11 -13.30 8.69
CA ASN A 226 10.57 -12.24 7.79
C ASN A 226 10.74 -12.69 6.33
N LYS A 227 9.92 -13.65 5.89
CA LYS A 227 9.92 -14.17 4.51
C LYS A 227 8.80 -13.50 3.71
N ILE A 228 9.06 -13.18 2.44
CA ILE A 228 8.03 -12.74 1.52
C ILE A 228 7.15 -13.94 1.18
N LEU A 229 5.85 -13.82 1.46
CA LEU A 229 4.83 -14.81 1.18
C LEU A 229 4.11 -14.55 -0.13
N LYS A 230 3.83 -13.27 -0.42
CA LYS A 230 3.15 -12.82 -1.63
C LYS A 230 3.76 -11.53 -2.14
N GLU A 231 3.67 -11.34 -3.45
CA GLU A 231 4.04 -10.11 -4.14
C GLU A 231 2.95 -9.79 -5.18
N HIS A 232 2.47 -8.57 -5.18
CA HIS A 232 1.50 -8.08 -6.15
C HIS A 232 1.87 -6.68 -6.60
N THR A 233 1.96 -6.46 -7.92
CA THR A 233 2.22 -5.12 -8.48
C THR A 233 0.96 -4.60 -9.17
N ASP A 234 0.55 -3.39 -8.81
CA ASP A 234 -0.56 -2.69 -9.47
C ASP A 234 -0.24 -2.50 -10.96
N GLN A 235 -1.16 -2.92 -11.81
CA GLN A 235 -1.04 -2.77 -13.27
C GLN A 235 -1.47 -1.38 -13.77
N HIS A 236 -2.04 -0.57 -12.88
CA HIS A 236 -2.65 0.74 -13.21
C HIS A 236 -1.88 1.90 -12.61
#